data_48c15135fd42aecf4e53357a889c58ff
#
_entry.id   48c15135fd42aecf4e53357a889c58ff
#
_cell.length_a   1.000
_cell.length_b   1.000
_cell.length_c   1.000
_cell.angle_alpha   90.00
_cell.angle_beta   90.00
_cell.angle_gamma   90.00
#
_symmetry.space_group_name_H-M   'P 1'
#
loop_
_entity.id
_entity.type
_entity.pdbx_description
1 polymer ?
#
loop_
_entity_poly.entity_id
_entity_poly.type
_entity_poly.pdbx_seq_one_letter_code
_entity_poly.pdbx_strand_id
1 'polypeptide(L)'
;MRLLVIDGNSIANRAFYGIKLLTTKDGRYTNAIFGFLNIMNSLLRECEPDEVAVAFDLKHPTFRHEMYDGYKGTRHAMPDELAQQMPTLKELLTDLGYRQVSAKGWEADDILGTLAAACEARRDDCFLATGDRDSLQLVSETTTVLLATSAMGRSKTETMDLDAIHEKYGIEPKQLIEVKSLMGDTSDNIPGVKGIGEKTAMTLVKNFGTLDSVYDHLDLSLIHI
;
A
#
# COMPACT_ATOMS: atom_id res chain seq x y z
N MET A 1 15.32 7.74 15.19
CA MET A 1 14.81 8.61 14.10
C MET A 1 13.44 8.08 13.69
N ARG A 2 12.49 8.98 13.37
CA ARG A 2 11.16 8.63 12.84
C ARG A 2 11.09 9.00 11.37
N LEU A 3 10.93 8.03 10.49
CA LEU A 3 10.78 8.23 9.06
C LEU A 3 9.32 8.01 8.65
N LEU A 4 8.70 9.00 7.99
CA LEU A 4 7.41 8.84 7.31
C LEU A 4 7.65 8.63 5.82
N VAL A 5 7.19 7.49 5.30
CA VAL A 5 7.22 7.19 3.86
C VAL A 5 5.79 7.19 3.34
N ILE A 6 5.50 8.03 2.37
CA ILE A 6 4.16 8.17 1.77
C ILE A 6 4.17 7.53 0.38
N ASP A 7 3.26 6.60 0.14
CA ASP A 7 2.93 6.12 -1.21
C ASP A 7 2.18 7.22 -1.96
N GLY A 8 2.89 7.97 -2.78
CA GLY A 8 2.38 9.14 -3.46
C GLY A 8 1.23 8.84 -4.42
N ASN A 9 1.31 7.71 -5.15
CA ASN A 9 0.27 7.31 -6.09
C ASN A 9 -0.99 6.85 -5.36
N SER A 10 -0.84 6.01 -4.34
CA SER A 10 -1.96 5.49 -3.55
C SER A 10 -2.69 6.59 -2.81
N ILE A 11 -1.97 7.48 -2.11
CA ILE A 11 -2.56 8.61 -1.38
C ILE A 11 -3.22 9.61 -2.33
N ALA A 12 -2.63 9.91 -3.51
CA ALA A 12 -3.23 10.78 -4.52
C ALA A 12 -4.56 10.20 -5.06
N ASN A 13 -4.59 8.89 -5.34
CA ASN A 13 -5.82 8.19 -5.73
C ASN A 13 -6.89 8.28 -4.63
N ARG A 14 -6.50 8.01 -3.37
CA ARG A 14 -7.41 8.11 -2.22
C ARG A 14 -8.01 9.51 -2.09
N ALA A 15 -7.17 10.54 -2.22
CA ALA A 15 -7.57 11.93 -2.17
C ALA A 15 -8.53 12.27 -3.32
N PHE A 16 -8.24 11.82 -4.53
CA PHE A 16 -9.04 12.06 -5.72
C PHE A 16 -10.46 11.52 -5.58
N TYR A 17 -10.61 10.26 -5.16
CA TYR A 17 -11.92 9.62 -5.00
C TYR A 17 -12.61 9.98 -3.67
N GLY A 18 -11.86 10.44 -2.68
CA GLY A 18 -12.39 10.84 -1.38
C GLY A 18 -13.02 12.26 -1.35
N ILE A 19 -12.72 13.08 -2.34
CA ILE A 19 -13.18 14.48 -2.44
C ILE A 19 -13.87 14.70 -3.78
N LYS A 20 -15.01 15.38 -3.76
CA LYS A 20 -15.69 15.80 -5.00
C LYS A 20 -14.73 16.61 -5.86
N LEU A 21 -14.89 16.52 -7.18
CA LEU A 21 -14.09 17.30 -8.12
C LEU A 21 -14.11 18.80 -7.74
N LEU A 22 -12.92 19.34 -7.54
CA LEU A 22 -12.69 20.76 -7.31
C LEU A 22 -11.90 21.32 -8.48
N THR A 23 -12.27 22.52 -8.91
CA THR A 23 -11.56 23.24 -9.97
C THR A 23 -11.24 24.66 -9.53
N THR A 24 -10.14 25.19 -10.04
CA THR A 24 -9.82 26.61 -9.98
C THR A 24 -10.74 27.41 -10.92
N LYS A 25 -10.71 28.73 -10.86
CA LYS A 25 -11.51 29.59 -11.76
C LYS A 25 -11.15 29.42 -13.23
N ASP A 26 -9.91 29.03 -13.53
CA ASP A 26 -9.39 28.72 -14.85
C ASP A 26 -9.56 27.26 -15.28
N GLY A 27 -10.33 26.47 -14.52
CA GLY A 27 -10.78 25.13 -14.88
C GLY A 27 -9.80 24.00 -14.55
N ARG A 28 -8.68 24.25 -13.85
CA ARG A 28 -7.74 23.19 -13.44
C ARG A 28 -8.28 22.39 -12.26
N TYR A 29 -8.19 21.07 -12.33
CA TYR A 29 -8.58 20.17 -11.25
C TYR A 29 -7.60 20.25 -10.08
N THR A 30 -8.12 20.23 -8.83
CA THR A 30 -7.31 20.43 -7.60
C THR A 30 -7.72 19.53 -6.43
N ASN A 31 -8.75 18.72 -6.58
CA ASN A 31 -9.28 17.89 -5.48
C ASN A 31 -8.25 16.86 -4.97
N ALA A 32 -7.47 16.23 -5.85
CA ALA A 32 -6.43 15.27 -5.45
C ALA A 32 -5.29 15.97 -4.70
N ILE A 33 -4.83 17.12 -5.18
CA ILE A 33 -3.78 17.92 -4.53
C ILE A 33 -4.25 18.36 -3.15
N PHE A 34 -5.45 18.93 -3.05
CA PHE A 34 -6.03 19.39 -1.79
C PHE A 34 -6.17 18.24 -0.77
N GLY A 35 -6.71 17.10 -1.24
CA GLY A 35 -6.89 15.93 -0.38
C GLY A 35 -5.57 15.31 0.04
N PHE A 36 -4.59 15.23 -0.86
CA PHE A 36 -3.25 14.74 -0.56
C PHE A 36 -2.59 15.56 0.56
N LEU A 37 -2.59 16.88 0.43
CA LEU A 37 -2.01 17.77 1.43
C LEU A 37 -2.73 17.68 2.78
N ASN A 38 -4.06 17.51 2.79
CA ASN A 38 -4.81 17.31 4.03
C ASN A 38 -4.43 15.99 4.72
N ILE A 39 -4.34 14.88 3.96
CA ILE A 39 -3.90 13.59 4.49
C ILE A 39 -2.47 13.72 5.02
N MET A 40 -1.57 14.26 4.22
CA MET A 40 -0.16 14.47 4.61
C MET A 40 -0.04 15.31 5.88
N ASN A 41 -0.78 16.42 5.99
CA ASN A 41 -0.79 17.27 7.17
C ASN A 41 -1.28 16.52 8.43
N SER A 42 -2.26 15.62 8.27
CA SER A 42 -2.72 14.76 9.38
C SER A 42 -1.62 13.80 9.81
N LEU A 43 -0.98 13.14 8.85
CA LEU A 43 0.12 12.20 9.10
C LEU A 43 1.31 12.88 9.78
N LEU A 44 1.70 14.08 9.35
CA LEU A 44 2.78 14.86 9.98
C LEU A 44 2.50 15.16 11.45
N ARG A 45 1.25 15.46 11.79
CA ARG A 45 0.85 15.72 13.19
C ARG A 45 0.75 14.45 14.03
N GLU A 46 0.36 13.34 13.42
CA GLU A 46 0.19 12.05 14.09
C GLU A 46 1.53 11.38 14.39
N CYS A 47 2.44 11.38 13.41
CA CYS A 47 3.72 10.68 13.51
C CYS A 47 4.84 11.57 14.07
N GLU A 48 4.74 12.90 13.95
CA GLU A 48 5.82 13.85 14.27
C GLU A 48 7.18 13.36 13.71
N PRO A 49 7.28 13.11 12.39
CA PRO A 49 8.46 12.50 11.79
C PRO A 49 9.64 13.47 11.76
N ASP A 50 10.86 12.92 11.93
CA ASP A 50 12.11 13.66 11.73
C ASP A 50 12.39 13.87 10.22
N GLU A 51 12.00 12.87 9.40
CA GLU A 51 12.21 12.86 7.95
C GLU A 51 10.96 12.36 7.22
N VAL A 52 10.74 12.88 6.01
CA VAL A 52 9.62 12.48 5.14
C VAL A 52 10.13 12.15 3.75
N ALA A 53 9.70 11.01 3.21
CA ALA A 53 9.90 10.64 1.82
C ALA A 53 8.55 10.36 1.15
N VAL A 54 8.38 10.76 -0.11
CA VAL A 54 7.20 10.42 -0.91
C VAL A 54 7.65 9.55 -2.08
N ALA A 55 7.21 8.29 -2.09
CA ALA A 55 7.51 7.33 -3.13
C ALA A 55 6.51 7.44 -4.28
N PHE A 56 7.00 7.40 -5.52
CA PHE A 56 6.16 7.43 -6.72
C PHE A 56 6.57 6.34 -7.70
N ASP A 57 5.57 5.72 -8.31
CA ASP A 57 5.76 4.84 -9.46
C ASP A 57 6.26 5.62 -10.67
N LEU A 58 7.10 4.96 -11.45
CA LEU A 58 7.47 5.42 -12.79
C LEU A 58 6.61 4.71 -13.84
N LYS A 59 6.36 5.38 -14.96
CA LYS A 59 5.66 4.80 -16.13
C LYS A 59 6.60 3.88 -16.92
N HIS A 60 7.16 2.87 -16.24
CA HIS A 60 8.03 1.87 -16.86
C HIS A 60 7.60 0.48 -16.41
N PRO A 61 7.76 -0.55 -17.27
CA PRO A 61 7.61 -1.93 -16.83
C PRO A 61 8.54 -2.22 -15.64
N THR A 62 8.07 -3.04 -14.73
CA THR A 62 8.83 -3.52 -13.58
C THR A 62 9.21 -4.98 -13.80
N PHE A 63 10.10 -5.53 -12.99
CA PHE A 63 10.47 -6.96 -13.06
C PHE A 63 9.24 -7.88 -12.97
N ARG A 64 8.15 -7.46 -12.32
CA ARG A 64 6.90 -8.25 -12.25
C ARG A 64 6.22 -8.41 -13.61
N HIS A 65 6.32 -7.40 -14.47
CA HIS A 65 5.83 -7.50 -15.86
C HIS A 65 6.69 -8.45 -16.70
N GLU A 66 8.00 -8.56 -16.39
CA GLU A 66 8.89 -9.52 -17.05
C GLU A 66 8.63 -10.96 -16.58
N MET A 67 8.21 -11.15 -15.33
CA MET A 67 7.88 -12.45 -14.75
C MET A 67 6.49 -12.95 -15.15
N TYR A 68 5.53 -12.05 -15.36
CA TYR A 68 4.13 -12.39 -15.65
C TYR A 68 3.49 -11.37 -16.57
N ASP A 69 3.24 -11.74 -17.82
CA ASP A 69 2.66 -10.88 -18.86
C ASP A 69 1.27 -10.31 -18.49
N GLY A 70 0.53 -11.02 -17.65
CA GLY A 70 -0.78 -10.61 -17.17
C GLY A 70 -0.76 -9.58 -16.03
N TYR A 71 0.40 -9.29 -15.45
CA TYR A 71 0.53 -8.44 -14.28
C TYR A 71 -0.08 -7.05 -14.51
N LYS A 72 -1.03 -6.67 -13.65
CA LYS A 72 -1.79 -5.40 -13.75
C LYS A 72 -2.52 -5.17 -15.08
N GLY A 73 -2.65 -6.21 -15.92
CA GLY A 73 -3.24 -6.11 -17.27
C GLY A 73 -4.71 -5.71 -17.29
N THR A 74 -5.43 -5.87 -16.17
CA THR A 74 -6.84 -5.47 -16.02
C THR A 74 -7.02 -4.09 -15.39
N ARG A 75 -5.93 -3.41 -14.98
CA ARG A 75 -6.02 -2.07 -14.36
C ARG A 75 -6.45 -1.04 -15.40
N HIS A 76 -7.44 -0.23 -15.04
CA HIS A 76 -7.81 0.93 -15.83
C HIS A 76 -6.73 2.01 -15.75
N ALA A 77 -6.61 2.80 -16.83
CA ALA A 77 -5.75 3.97 -16.83
C ALA A 77 -6.19 4.98 -15.74
N MET A 78 -5.22 5.73 -15.25
CA MET A 78 -5.49 6.84 -14.32
C MET A 78 -6.46 7.82 -14.98
N PRO A 79 -7.53 8.28 -14.29
CA PRO A 79 -8.43 9.30 -14.81
C PRO A 79 -7.68 10.56 -15.25
N ASP A 80 -8.09 11.17 -16.36
CA ASP A 80 -7.42 12.36 -16.91
C ASP A 80 -7.39 13.52 -15.91
N GLU A 81 -8.46 13.68 -15.12
CA GLU A 81 -8.56 14.70 -14.07
C GLU A 81 -7.54 14.49 -12.96
N LEU A 82 -7.18 13.25 -12.63
CA LEU A 82 -6.10 12.95 -11.68
C LEU A 82 -4.73 13.09 -12.35
N ALA A 83 -4.58 12.58 -13.57
CA ALA A 83 -3.34 12.63 -14.31
C ALA A 83 -2.82 14.07 -14.50
N GLN A 84 -3.73 15.04 -14.73
CA GLN A 84 -3.43 16.47 -14.83
C GLN A 84 -2.89 17.07 -13.53
N GLN A 85 -3.29 16.54 -12.36
CA GLN A 85 -2.90 17.04 -11.06
C GLN A 85 -1.53 16.52 -10.60
N MET A 86 -1.10 15.33 -11.08
CA MET A 86 0.13 14.68 -10.61
C MET A 86 1.41 15.52 -10.81
N PRO A 87 1.63 16.19 -11.97
CA PRO A 87 2.81 17.05 -12.14
C PRO A 87 2.84 18.19 -11.13
N THR A 88 1.71 18.90 -10.96
CA THR A 88 1.61 20.03 -10.03
C THR A 88 1.77 19.57 -8.57
N LEU A 89 1.24 18.39 -8.21
CA LEU A 89 1.45 17.81 -6.89
C LEU A 89 2.94 17.56 -6.63
N LYS A 90 3.64 16.96 -7.59
CA LYS A 90 5.08 16.67 -7.46
C LYS A 90 5.92 17.96 -7.37
N GLU A 91 5.61 18.96 -8.17
CA GLU A 91 6.26 20.28 -8.11
C GLU A 91 6.06 20.91 -6.73
N LEU A 92 4.83 20.94 -6.25
CA LEU A 92 4.49 21.48 -4.93
C LEU A 92 5.23 20.75 -3.79
N LEU A 93 5.34 19.43 -3.83
CA LEU A 93 6.11 18.66 -2.84
C LEU A 93 7.60 19.02 -2.88
N THR A 94 8.14 19.26 -4.07
CA THR A 94 9.54 19.75 -4.23
C THR A 94 9.71 21.14 -3.62
N ASP A 95 8.81 22.06 -3.91
CA ASP A 95 8.85 23.44 -3.41
C ASP A 95 8.69 23.50 -1.88
N LEU A 96 7.94 22.56 -1.31
CA LEU A 96 7.79 22.39 0.14
C LEU A 96 9.00 21.68 0.79
N GLY A 97 9.99 21.26 0.00
CA GLY A 97 11.22 20.63 0.49
C GLY A 97 11.11 19.13 0.79
N TYR A 98 10.02 18.47 0.38
CA TYR A 98 9.87 17.03 0.59
C TYR A 98 10.62 16.21 -0.45
N ARG A 99 11.36 15.20 0.02
CA ARG A 99 12.10 14.29 -0.85
C ARG A 99 11.15 13.35 -1.57
N GLN A 100 11.23 13.36 -2.90
CA GLN A 100 10.53 12.39 -3.73
C GLN A 100 11.49 11.29 -4.18
N VAL A 101 11.03 10.03 -4.10
CA VAL A 101 11.83 8.85 -4.43
C VAL A 101 11.09 8.02 -5.48
N SER A 102 11.81 7.61 -6.51
CA SER A 102 11.32 6.66 -7.52
C SER A 102 12.49 5.85 -8.05
N ALA A 103 12.27 4.60 -8.45
CA ALA A 103 13.31 3.72 -8.96
C ALA A 103 12.83 3.04 -10.26
N LYS A 104 13.66 3.09 -11.31
CA LYS A 104 13.33 2.44 -12.60
C LYS A 104 13.31 0.92 -12.42
N GLY A 105 12.26 0.26 -12.90
CA GLY A 105 12.07 -1.18 -12.79
C GLY A 105 11.46 -1.65 -11.46
N TRP A 106 11.17 -0.72 -10.55
CA TRP A 106 10.58 -0.97 -9.23
C TRP A 106 9.31 -0.15 -9.04
N GLU A 107 8.46 -0.60 -8.16
CA GLU A 107 7.22 0.08 -7.76
C GLU A 107 7.41 0.88 -6.46
N ALA A 108 6.48 1.75 -6.15
CA ALA A 108 6.49 2.51 -4.90
C ALA A 108 6.50 1.57 -3.68
N ASP A 109 5.78 0.44 -3.73
CA ASP A 109 5.77 -0.56 -2.67
C ASP A 109 7.14 -1.18 -2.40
N ASP A 110 7.97 -1.38 -3.43
CA ASP A 110 9.35 -1.86 -3.27
C ASP A 110 10.21 -0.81 -2.54
N ILE A 111 9.96 0.47 -2.82
CA ILE A 111 10.63 1.57 -2.13
C ILE A 111 10.21 1.64 -0.67
N LEU A 112 8.90 1.50 -0.39
CA LEU A 112 8.38 1.43 0.98
C LEU A 112 9.05 0.29 1.76
N GLY A 113 9.07 -0.92 1.19
CA GLY A 113 9.70 -2.10 1.81
C GLY A 113 11.19 -1.91 2.02
N THR A 114 11.90 -1.29 1.06
CA THR A 114 13.34 -1.01 1.16
C THR A 114 13.64 -0.03 2.30
N LEU A 115 12.86 1.04 2.42
CA LEU A 115 13.04 2.04 3.47
C LEU A 115 12.66 1.48 4.85
N ALA A 116 11.60 0.67 4.94
CA ALA A 116 11.23 -0.04 6.16
C ALA A 116 12.36 -0.95 6.65
N ALA A 117 12.92 -1.79 5.76
CA ALA A 117 14.06 -2.66 6.10
C ALA A 117 15.30 -1.86 6.52
N ALA A 118 15.56 -0.71 5.90
CA ALA A 118 16.66 0.16 6.28
C ALA A 118 16.45 0.79 7.67
N CYS A 119 15.22 1.13 8.04
CA CYS A 119 14.88 1.60 9.39
C CYS A 119 15.02 0.48 10.41
N GLU A 120 14.51 -0.72 10.11
CA GLU A 120 14.64 -1.88 10.98
C GLU A 120 16.12 -2.20 11.30
N ALA A 121 16.99 -2.21 10.29
CA ALA A 121 18.42 -2.43 10.46
C ALA A 121 19.10 -1.39 11.38
N ARG A 122 18.55 -0.18 11.47
CA ARG A 122 19.05 0.91 12.32
C ARG A 122 18.29 1.05 13.64
N ARG A 123 17.22 0.30 13.81
CA ARG A 123 16.26 0.43 14.92
C ARG A 123 15.62 1.82 14.98
N ASP A 124 15.34 2.38 13.81
CA ASP A 124 14.58 3.62 13.64
C ASP A 124 13.09 3.28 13.45
N ASP A 125 12.18 4.15 13.88
CA ASP A 125 10.75 3.99 13.64
C ASP A 125 10.42 4.35 12.19
N CYS A 126 9.61 3.53 11.52
CA CYS A 126 9.16 3.72 10.15
C CYS A 126 7.63 3.74 10.10
N PHE A 127 7.06 4.80 9.54
CA PHE A 127 5.62 4.92 9.27
C PHE A 127 5.38 4.89 7.78
N LEU A 128 4.62 3.90 7.30
CA LEU A 128 4.28 3.73 5.89
C LEU A 128 2.85 4.17 5.64
N ALA A 129 2.65 5.29 4.97
CA ALA A 129 1.32 5.80 4.63
C ALA A 129 0.92 5.37 3.22
N THR A 130 -0.05 4.49 3.12
CA THR A 130 -0.58 3.95 1.86
C THR A 130 -2.07 3.63 1.96
N GLY A 131 -2.75 3.46 0.85
CA GLY A 131 -4.10 2.89 0.79
C GLY A 131 -4.09 1.41 0.40
N ASP A 132 -2.92 0.82 0.19
CA ASP A 132 -2.77 -0.58 -0.21
C ASP A 132 -2.56 -1.48 1.02
N ARG A 133 -3.42 -2.50 1.13
CA ARG A 133 -3.34 -3.48 2.21
C ARG A 133 -2.16 -4.44 2.09
N ASP A 134 -1.57 -4.54 0.91
CA ASP A 134 -0.44 -5.44 0.71
C ASP A 134 0.80 -4.96 1.46
N SER A 135 0.89 -3.65 1.73
CA SER A 135 1.92 -3.09 2.61
C SER A 135 1.84 -3.56 4.07
N LEU A 136 0.71 -4.16 4.50
CA LEU A 136 0.59 -4.70 5.87
C LEU A 136 1.58 -5.83 6.15
N GLN A 137 2.09 -6.52 5.13
CA GLN A 137 3.18 -7.50 5.25
C GLN A 137 4.49 -6.89 5.77
N LEU A 138 4.64 -5.56 5.69
CA LEU A 138 5.84 -4.83 6.10
C LEU A 138 5.81 -4.42 7.58
N VAL A 139 4.69 -4.62 8.26
CA VAL A 139 4.57 -4.30 9.69
C VAL A 139 5.56 -5.13 10.49
N SER A 140 6.27 -4.48 11.42
CA SER A 140 7.25 -5.07 12.30
C SER A 140 7.32 -4.33 13.65
N GLU A 141 8.26 -4.68 14.53
CA GLU A 141 8.49 -3.94 15.77
C GLU A 141 8.84 -2.47 15.56
N THR A 142 9.40 -2.12 14.40
CA THR A 142 9.83 -0.75 14.07
C THR A 142 8.99 -0.13 12.95
N THR A 143 8.17 -0.91 12.25
CA THR A 143 7.39 -0.43 11.10
C THR A 143 5.90 -0.49 11.38
N THR A 144 5.24 0.65 11.29
CA THR A 144 3.78 0.80 11.40
C THR A 144 3.20 1.24 10.06
N VAL A 145 2.14 0.60 9.59
CA VAL A 145 1.42 1.02 8.38
C VAL A 145 0.23 1.90 8.76
N LEU A 146 0.18 3.07 8.17
CA LEU A 146 -0.90 4.04 8.26
C LEU A 146 -1.80 3.88 7.04
N LEU A 147 -2.81 3.00 7.18
CA LEU A 147 -3.67 2.62 6.08
C LEU A 147 -4.73 3.68 5.84
N ALA A 148 -4.61 4.40 4.72
CA ALA A 148 -5.60 5.38 4.32
C ALA A 148 -6.87 4.67 3.84
N THR A 149 -7.98 4.90 4.52
CA THR A 149 -9.31 4.38 4.19
C THR A 149 -10.27 5.52 3.90
N SER A 150 -11.33 5.26 3.16
CA SER A 150 -12.39 6.23 2.92
C SER A 150 -13.70 5.67 3.47
N ALA A 151 -14.30 6.37 4.43
CA ALA A 151 -15.61 6.04 4.97
C ALA A 151 -16.52 7.26 4.89
N MET A 152 -17.69 7.13 4.28
CA MET A 152 -18.71 8.19 4.17
C MET A 152 -18.18 9.53 3.60
N GLY A 153 -17.27 9.47 2.60
CA GLY A 153 -16.71 10.67 1.98
C GLY A 153 -15.66 11.41 2.85
N ARG A 154 -15.18 10.77 3.91
CA ARG A 154 -14.07 11.28 4.73
C ARG A 154 -12.89 10.33 4.66
N SER A 155 -11.71 10.86 4.45
CA SER A 155 -10.46 10.10 4.59
C SER A 155 -10.23 9.82 6.07
N LYS A 156 -9.97 8.57 6.41
CA LYS A 156 -9.58 8.12 7.74
C LYS A 156 -8.30 7.33 7.61
N THR A 157 -7.38 7.52 8.53
CA THR A 157 -6.20 6.67 8.68
C THR A 157 -6.47 5.62 9.75
N GLU A 158 -6.13 4.37 9.45
CA GLU A 158 -6.16 3.25 10.38
C GLU A 158 -4.70 2.87 10.68
N THR A 159 -4.31 2.94 11.93
CA THR A 159 -2.96 2.57 12.37
C THR A 159 -2.88 1.05 12.50
N MET A 160 -1.96 0.45 11.79
CA MET A 160 -1.74 -0.98 11.72
C MET A 160 -0.32 -1.29 12.20
N ASP A 161 -0.19 -1.61 13.45
CA ASP A 161 1.01 -2.16 14.10
C ASP A 161 0.87 -3.68 14.29
N LEU A 162 1.82 -4.33 14.96
CA LEU A 162 1.78 -5.77 15.22
C LEU A 162 0.52 -6.20 15.98
N ASP A 163 0.15 -5.45 17.02
CA ASP A 163 -1.01 -5.78 17.84
C ASP A 163 -2.31 -5.68 17.02
N ALA A 164 -2.44 -4.62 16.20
CA ALA A 164 -3.58 -4.44 15.30
C ALA A 164 -3.67 -5.56 14.23
N ILE A 165 -2.54 -6.03 13.70
CA ILE A 165 -2.51 -7.16 12.77
C ILE A 165 -2.96 -8.44 13.48
N HIS A 166 -2.43 -8.73 14.65
CA HIS A 166 -2.79 -9.91 15.43
C HIS A 166 -4.28 -9.88 15.84
N GLU A 167 -4.78 -8.73 16.31
CA GLU A 167 -6.18 -8.59 16.69
C GLU A 167 -7.13 -8.78 15.48
N LYS A 168 -6.80 -8.16 14.35
CA LYS A 168 -7.67 -8.14 13.18
C LYS A 168 -7.62 -9.42 12.37
N TYR A 169 -6.42 -9.97 12.16
CA TYR A 169 -6.19 -11.10 11.26
C TYR A 169 -5.83 -12.40 12.00
N GLY A 170 -5.26 -12.32 13.21
CA GLY A 170 -4.82 -13.47 14.01
C GLY A 170 -3.67 -14.25 13.38
N ILE A 171 -2.81 -13.55 12.64
CA ILE A 171 -1.61 -14.08 11.96
C ILE A 171 -0.48 -13.06 12.07
N GLU A 172 0.76 -13.50 11.78
CA GLU A 172 1.91 -12.60 11.64
C GLU A 172 1.83 -11.79 10.33
N PRO A 173 2.36 -10.56 10.28
CA PRO A 173 2.34 -9.71 9.09
C PRO A 173 2.84 -10.41 7.83
N LYS A 174 3.96 -11.13 7.91
CA LYS A 174 4.54 -11.87 6.78
C LYS A 174 3.66 -13.01 6.27
N GLN A 175 2.77 -13.55 7.09
CA GLN A 175 1.83 -14.59 6.68
C GLN A 175 0.74 -14.05 5.74
N LEU A 176 0.57 -12.73 5.62
CA LEU A 176 -0.29 -12.14 4.58
C LEU A 176 0.19 -12.49 3.17
N ILE A 177 1.49 -12.73 2.98
CA ILE A 177 2.06 -13.22 1.70
C ILE A 177 1.52 -14.60 1.39
N GLU A 178 1.46 -15.50 2.39
CA GLU A 178 0.94 -16.87 2.26
C GLU A 178 -0.54 -16.85 1.90
N VAL A 179 -1.31 -15.98 2.57
CA VAL A 179 -2.74 -15.77 2.26
C VAL A 179 -2.94 -15.31 0.82
N LYS A 180 -2.15 -14.32 0.37
CA LYS A 180 -2.19 -13.82 -1.01
C LYS A 180 -1.78 -14.89 -2.02
N SER A 181 -0.79 -15.69 -1.71
CA SER A 181 -0.34 -16.81 -2.58
C SER A 181 -1.46 -17.84 -2.83
N LEU A 182 -2.31 -18.07 -1.82
CA LEU A 182 -3.47 -18.98 -1.94
C LEU A 182 -4.64 -18.33 -2.68
N MET A 183 -5.03 -17.11 -2.29
CA MET A 183 -6.24 -16.49 -2.83
C MET A 183 -6.03 -15.76 -4.17
N GLY A 184 -4.77 -15.47 -4.52
CA GLY A 184 -4.43 -14.62 -5.64
C GLY A 184 -4.67 -13.13 -5.35
N ASP A 185 -4.46 -12.31 -6.38
CA ASP A 185 -4.74 -10.88 -6.36
C ASP A 185 -5.45 -10.44 -7.64
N THR A 186 -6.75 -10.18 -7.52
CA THR A 186 -7.56 -9.72 -8.66
C THR A 186 -7.18 -8.30 -9.10
N SER A 187 -6.66 -7.47 -8.20
CA SER A 187 -6.25 -6.09 -8.52
C SER A 187 -4.99 -6.07 -9.39
N ASP A 188 -4.12 -7.05 -9.21
CA ASP A 188 -2.90 -7.24 -9.98
C ASP A 188 -3.01 -8.33 -11.06
N ASN A 189 -4.23 -8.87 -11.24
CA ASN A 189 -4.53 -9.93 -12.18
C ASN A 189 -3.70 -11.21 -11.93
N ILE A 190 -3.41 -11.51 -10.67
CA ILE A 190 -2.69 -12.72 -10.26
C ILE A 190 -3.72 -13.78 -9.86
N PRO A 191 -3.78 -14.93 -10.56
CA PRO A 191 -4.71 -15.99 -10.21
C PRO A 191 -4.32 -16.65 -8.89
N GLY A 192 -5.32 -16.95 -8.06
CA GLY A 192 -5.16 -17.80 -6.89
C GLY A 192 -5.54 -19.25 -7.18
N VAL A 193 -5.56 -20.06 -6.12
CA VAL A 193 -6.03 -21.44 -6.18
C VAL A 193 -7.55 -21.43 -6.36
N LYS A 194 -8.04 -22.18 -7.37
CA LYS A 194 -9.47 -22.23 -7.69
C LYS A 194 -10.30 -22.68 -6.48
N GLY A 195 -11.27 -21.86 -6.10
CA GLY A 195 -12.17 -22.14 -4.98
C GLY A 195 -11.65 -21.67 -3.61
N ILE A 196 -10.42 -21.14 -3.53
CA ILE A 196 -9.85 -20.57 -2.30
C ILE A 196 -9.93 -19.04 -2.37
N GLY A 197 -10.87 -18.48 -1.59
CA GLY A 197 -10.96 -17.03 -1.36
C GLY A 197 -10.26 -16.64 -0.06
N GLU A 198 -10.30 -15.34 0.27
CA GLU A 198 -9.62 -14.75 1.44
C GLU A 198 -9.92 -15.51 2.75
N LYS A 199 -11.21 -15.82 3.01
CA LYS A 199 -11.61 -16.50 4.25
C LYS A 199 -11.00 -17.88 4.38
N THR A 200 -10.99 -18.66 3.30
CA THR A 200 -10.41 -20.02 3.29
C THR A 200 -8.89 -19.95 3.38
N ALA A 201 -8.26 -19.07 2.61
CA ALA A 201 -6.82 -18.85 2.66
C ALA A 201 -6.36 -18.46 4.07
N MET A 202 -7.08 -17.51 4.71
CA MET A 202 -6.80 -17.08 6.07
C MET A 202 -6.92 -18.23 7.08
N THR A 203 -7.93 -19.08 6.93
CA THR A 203 -8.12 -20.26 7.81
C THR A 203 -6.98 -21.27 7.64
N LEU A 204 -6.57 -21.53 6.40
CA LEU A 204 -5.45 -22.43 6.11
C LEU A 204 -4.13 -21.92 6.71
N VAL A 205 -3.83 -20.64 6.50
CA VAL A 205 -2.60 -20.04 7.04
C VAL A 205 -2.60 -20.02 8.58
N LYS A 206 -3.75 -19.75 9.21
CA LYS A 206 -3.86 -19.84 10.69
C LYS A 206 -3.58 -21.24 11.21
N ASN A 207 -4.02 -22.27 10.51
CA ASN A 207 -3.91 -23.65 10.95
C ASN A 207 -2.54 -24.27 10.64
N PHE A 208 -1.95 -23.92 9.50
CA PHE A 208 -0.75 -24.57 8.99
C PHE A 208 0.48 -23.64 8.96
N GLY A 209 0.32 -22.33 9.09
CA GLY A 209 1.38 -21.34 9.17
C GLY A 209 1.91 -20.89 7.81
N THR A 210 2.32 -21.80 6.97
CA THR A 210 2.94 -21.52 5.66
C THR A 210 2.27 -22.28 4.53
N LEU A 211 2.46 -21.80 3.30
CA LEU A 211 1.97 -22.47 2.09
C LEU A 211 2.55 -23.90 1.94
N ASP A 212 3.85 -24.05 2.19
CA ASP A 212 4.50 -25.38 2.14
C ASP A 212 3.85 -26.34 3.13
N SER A 213 3.57 -25.89 4.34
CA SER A 213 2.88 -26.70 5.35
C SER A 213 1.45 -27.05 4.93
N VAL A 214 0.74 -26.18 4.23
CA VAL A 214 -0.59 -26.49 3.65
C VAL A 214 -0.47 -27.62 2.63
N TYR A 215 0.56 -27.58 1.75
CA TYR A 215 0.80 -28.64 0.76
C TYR A 215 1.19 -29.99 1.41
N ASP A 216 1.97 -29.96 2.48
CA ASP A 216 2.36 -31.16 3.22
C ASP A 216 1.16 -31.85 3.94
N HIS A 217 0.07 -31.12 4.15
CA HIS A 217 -1.11 -31.58 4.88
C HIS A 217 -2.39 -31.51 4.03
N LEU A 218 -2.31 -31.73 2.72
CA LEU A 218 -3.47 -31.63 1.82
C LEU A 218 -4.61 -32.53 2.24
N ASP A 219 -4.33 -33.74 2.73
CA ASP A 219 -5.36 -34.69 3.19
C ASP A 219 -6.19 -34.14 4.36
N LEU A 220 -5.58 -33.31 5.21
CA LEU A 220 -6.25 -32.66 6.34
C LEU A 220 -6.95 -31.35 5.90
N SER A 221 -6.39 -30.65 4.92
CA SER A 221 -6.95 -29.39 4.43
C SER A 221 -8.21 -29.59 3.60
N LEU A 222 -8.31 -30.67 2.84
CA LEU A 222 -9.47 -31.02 2.01
C LEU A 222 -10.72 -31.40 2.81
N ILE A 223 -10.60 -31.75 4.10
CA ILE A 223 -11.72 -32.08 4.99
C ILE A 223 -12.48 -30.81 5.41
N HIS A 224 -11.89 -29.63 5.26
CA HIS A 224 -12.45 -28.35 5.72
C HIS A 224 -12.80 -27.39 4.58
N ILE A 225 -12.65 -27.81 3.32
CA ILE A 225 -13.10 -27.12 2.11
C ILE A 225 -14.31 -27.87 1.56
#